data_be0cc917b6188baaecbaa5a31deff3e1
#
_entry.id   be0cc917b6188baaecbaa5a31deff3e1
#
_cell.length_a   1.000
_cell.length_b   1.000
_cell.length_c   1.000
_cell.angle_alpha   90.00
_cell.angle_beta   90.00
_cell.angle_gamma   90.00
#
_symmetry.space_group_name_H-M   'P 1'
#
loop_
_entity.id
_entity.type
_entity.pdbx_description
1 polymer ?
#
loop_
_entity_poly.entity_id
_entity_poly.type
_entity_poly.pdbx_seq_one_letter_code
_entity_poly.pdbx_strand_id
1 'polypeptide(L)'
;MGKIIGIDLGTTNSCVYVMEGKDPKCITNPNGGRTTPSVVAFTDKERLVGDAAKRQAVTNSSRTVFAVKRLMGRVANSPEVEHWKQHAPYKIVAGANGAAVVEIDGHQYTPVSYTHLTLPTI
;
A
#
# COMPACT_ATOMS: atom_id res chain seq x y z
N MET A 1 -23.59 1.91 -20.31
CA MET A 1 -23.71 1.54 -18.90
C MET A 1 -22.35 1.22 -18.30
N GLY A 2 -22.14 1.66 -17.08
CA GLY A 2 -20.90 1.37 -16.37
C GLY A 2 -20.81 -0.07 -15.95
N LYS A 3 -19.57 -0.56 -15.79
CA LYS A 3 -19.30 -1.88 -15.24
C LYS A 3 -19.14 -1.80 -13.73
N ILE A 4 -19.49 -2.87 -13.04
CA ILE A 4 -19.31 -2.96 -11.60
C ILE A 4 -17.92 -3.55 -11.34
N ILE A 5 -17.11 -2.83 -10.56
CA ILE A 5 -15.76 -3.24 -10.19
C ILE A 5 -15.69 -3.44 -8.68
N GLY A 6 -15.16 -4.58 -8.27
CA GLY A 6 -14.88 -4.85 -6.87
C GLY A 6 -13.38 -4.80 -6.63
N ILE A 7 -12.97 -4.08 -5.58
CA ILE A 7 -11.57 -3.96 -5.21
C ILE A 7 -11.38 -4.44 -3.79
N ASP A 8 -10.50 -5.42 -3.60
CA ASP A 8 -10.09 -5.86 -2.28
C ASP A 8 -8.69 -5.30 -1.99
N LEU A 9 -8.65 -4.28 -1.14
CA LEU A 9 -7.40 -3.66 -0.71
C LEU A 9 -6.94 -4.32 0.59
N GLY A 10 -6.30 -5.47 0.44
CA GLY A 10 -5.80 -6.21 1.59
C GLY A 10 -4.53 -5.61 2.16
N THR A 11 -4.21 -5.99 3.40
CA THR A 11 -2.98 -5.55 4.07
C THR A 11 -1.74 -6.05 3.34
N THR A 12 -1.78 -7.25 2.83
CA THR A 12 -0.65 -7.92 2.16
C THR A 12 -0.78 -7.88 0.65
N ASN A 13 -1.96 -8.16 0.12
CA ASN A 13 -2.23 -8.22 -1.31
C ASN A 13 -3.54 -7.53 -1.65
N SER A 14 -3.59 -6.97 -2.86
CA SER A 14 -4.80 -6.35 -3.39
C SER A 14 -5.22 -7.08 -4.67
N CYS A 15 -6.51 -7.09 -4.96
CA CYS A 15 -7.02 -7.67 -6.20
C CYS A 15 -8.25 -6.91 -6.68
N VAL A 16 -8.53 -7.03 -7.98
CA VAL A 16 -9.63 -6.34 -8.64
C VAL A 16 -10.46 -7.34 -9.43
N TYR A 17 -11.77 -7.24 -9.30
CA TYR A 17 -12.71 -8.06 -10.04
C TYR A 17 -13.68 -7.17 -10.80
N VAL A 18 -14.09 -7.63 -11.98
CA VAL A 18 -15.14 -6.99 -12.76
C VAL A 18 -16.26 -8.00 -12.98
N MET A 19 -17.50 -7.53 -12.94
CA MET A 19 -18.63 -8.38 -13.24
C MET A 19 -18.78 -8.54 -14.77
N GLU A 20 -18.77 -9.76 -15.24
CA GLU A 20 -19.11 -10.11 -16.63
C GLU A 20 -20.39 -10.93 -16.60
N GLY A 21 -21.51 -10.29 -16.92
CA GLY A 21 -22.82 -10.91 -16.76
C GLY A 21 -23.10 -11.19 -15.29
N LYS A 22 -23.24 -12.45 -14.91
CA LYS A 22 -23.53 -12.87 -13.53
C LYS A 22 -22.28 -13.34 -12.78
N ASP A 23 -21.13 -13.45 -13.47
CA ASP A 23 -19.91 -14.00 -12.88
C ASP A 23 -18.84 -12.93 -12.67
N PRO A 24 -18.20 -12.91 -11.48
CA PRO A 24 -17.06 -12.05 -11.27
C PRO A 24 -15.82 -12.61 -11.97
N LYS A 25 -15.07 -11.74 -12.61
CA LYS A 25 -13.83 -12.11 -13.28
C LYS A 25 -12.68 -11.30 -12.69
N CYS A 26 -11.62 -11.99 -12.29
CA CYS A 26 -10.43 -11.33 -11.76
C CYS A 26 -9.67 -10.63 -12.89
N ILE A 27 -9.33 -9.36 -12.66
CA ILE A 27 -8.49 -8.60 -13.58
C ILE A 27 -7.04 -8.88 -13.21
N THR A 28 -6.26 -9.40 -14.16
CA THR A 28 -4.85 -9.66 -13.95
C THR A 28 -4.05 -8.35 -13.97
N ASN A 29 -2.98 -8.30 -13.19
CA ASN A 29 -2.09 -7.14 -13.16
C ASN A 29 -1.15 -7.17 -14.39
N PRO A 30 -0.33 -6.10 -14.61
CA PRO A 30 0.60 -6.07 -15.76
C PRO A 30 1.59 -7.23 -15.80
N ASN A 31 1.85 -7.89 -14.69
CA ASN A 31 2.73 -9.05 -14.62
C ASN A 31 2.01 -10.39 -14.81
N GLY A 32 0.71 -10.35 -15.10
CA GLY A 32 -0.10 -11.54 -15.32
C GLY A 32 -0.64 -12.19 -14.04
N GLY A 33 -0.34 -11.63 -12.88
CA GLY A 33 -0.84 -12.17 -11.60
C GLY A 33 -2.26 -11.73 -11.28
N ARG A 34 -2.95 -12.51 -10.46
CA ARG A 34 -4.31 -12.20 -10.00
C ARG A 34 -4.32 -11.28 -8.79
N THR A 35 -3.24 -11.24 -8.04
CA THR A 35 -3.09 -10.36 -6.89
C THR A 35 -1.88 -9.46 -7.09
N THR A 36 -1.96 -8.26 -6.51
CA THR A 36 -0.86 -7.30 -6.53
C THR A 36 -0.43 -7.10 -5.08
N PRO A 37 0.86 -7.30 -4.76
CA PRO A 37 1.33 -7.00 -3.41
C PRO A 37 1.02 -5.56 -3.03
N SER A 38 0.50 -5.36 -1.82
CA SER A 38 0.18 -4.02 -1.29
C SER A 38 1.47 -3.36 -0.78
N VAL A 39 2.40 -3.12 -1.69
CA VAL A 39 3.74 -2.60 -1.40
C VAL A 39 4.04 -1.45 -2.35
N VAL A 40 4.56 -0.35 -1.80
CA VAL A 40 4.99 0.82 -2.57
C VAL A 40 6.43 1.12 -2.18
N ALA A 41 7.29 1.32 -3.16
CA ALA A 41 8.69 1.69 -2.91
C ALA A 41 9.06 2.95 -3.68
N PHE A 42 9.94 3.73 -3.08
CA PHE A 42 10.45 4.96 -3.69
C PHE A 42 11.92 4.77 -4.02
N THR A 43 12.26 5.01 -5.28
CA THR A 43 13.65 5.04 -5.74
C THR A 43 14.00 6.46 -6.14
N ASP A 44 15.26 6.71 -6.43
CA ASP A 44 15.69 8.05 -6.88
C ASP A 44 15.09 8.45 -8.22
N LYS A 45 14.63 7.49 -9.00
CA LYS A 45 14.11 7.72 -10.35
C LYS A 45 12.60 7.59 -10.45
N GLU A 46 11.99 6.71 -9.64
CA GLU A 46 10.58 6.40 -9.82
C GLU A 46 9.96 5.82 -8.55
N ARG A 47 8.66 5.68 -8.60
CA ARG A 47 7.87 4.99 -7.58
C ARG A 47 7.48 3.62 -8.13
N LEU A 48 7.74 2.58 -7.34
CA LEU A 48 7.40 1.20 -7.69
C LEU A 48 6.18 0.75 -6.89
N VAL A 49 5.34 -0.07 -7.50
CA VAL A 49 4.14 -0.61 -6.85
C VAL A 49 4.03 -2.10 -7.16
N GLY A 50 3.58 -2.88 -6.18
CA GLY A 50 3.32 -4.30 -6.36
C GLY A 50 4.57 -5.15 -6.41
N ASP A 51 4.64 -6.07 -7.38
CA ASP A 51 5.76 -7.03 -7.48
C ASP A 51 7.11 -6.35 -7.60
N ALA A 52 7.21 -5.29 -8.38
CA ALA A 52 8.46 -4.55 -8.54
C ALA A 52 8.93 -3.97 -7.22
N ALA A 53 8.00 -3.40 -6.43
CA ALA A 53 8.32 -2.87 -5.11
C ALA A 53 8.76 -3.98 -4.16
N LYS A 54 8.06 -5.10 -4.18
CA LYS A 54 8.35 -6.23 -3.29
C LYS A 54 9.73 -6.85 -3.58
N ARG A 55 10.10 -6.97 -4.87
CA ARG A 55 11.37 -7.58 -5.26
C ARG A 55 12.59 -6.82 -4.74
N GLN A 56 12.53 -5.50 -4.61
CA GLN A 56 13.66 -4.69 -4.16
C GLN A 56 13.56 -4.31 -2.67
N ALA A 57 12.61 -4.88 -1.93
CA ALA A 57 12.35 -4.49 -0.54
C ALA A 57 13.57 -4.69 0.37
N VAL A 58 14.33 -5.76 0.18
CA VAL A 58 15.50 -6.06 1.02
C VAL A 58 16.60 -5.03 0.85
N THR A 59 16.82 -4.56 -0.38
CA THR A 59 17.90 -3.62 -0.70
C THR A 59 17.51 -2.15 -0.48
N ASN A 60 16.23 -1.87 -0.29
CA ASN A 60 15.70 -0.52 -0.14
C ASN A 60 14.62 -0.47 0.95
N SER A 61 14.87 -1.12 2.07
CA SER A 61 13.86 -1.36 3.10
C SER A 61 13.29 -0.07 3.72
N SER A 62 14.10 0.95 3.94
CA SER A 62 13.64 2.19 4.55
C SER A 62 12.72 3.03 3.65
N ARG A 63 12.68 2.73 2.37
CA ARG A 63 11.86 3.44 1.39
C ARG A 63 10.81 2.52 0.75
N THR A 64 10.60 1.34 1.32
CA THR A 64 9.60 0.37 0.86
C THR A 64 8.54 0.22 1.92
N VAL A 65 7.31 0.61 1.58
CA VAL A 65 6.18 0.66 2.52
C VAL A 65 5.23 -0.49 2.24
N PHE A 66 4.93 -1.25 3.27
CA PHE A 66 3.97 -2.35 3.21
C PHE A 66 3.15 -2.39 4.50
N ALA A 67 2.06 -3.12 4.48
CA ALA A 67 1.15 -3.25 5.63
C ALA A 67 0.67 -1.90 6.17
N VAL A 68 0.62 -0.88 5.31
CA VAL A 68 0.23 0.49 5.71
C VAL A 68 -1.21 0.53 6.22
N LYS A 69 -2.01 -0.45 5.87
CA LYS A 69 -3.39 -0.57 6.35
C LYS A 69 -3.46 -0.68 7.87
N ARG A 70 -2.40 -1.16 8.51
CA ARG A 70 -2.30 -1.21 9.98
C ARG A 70 -2.29 0.17 10.63
N LEU A 71 -1.98 1.20 9.85
CA LEU A 71 -1.91 2.58 10.34
C LEU A 71 -3.19 3.36 10.08
N MET A 72 -4.08 2.86 9.24
CA MET A 72 -5.31 3.57 8.88
C MET A 72 -6.20 3.79 10.09
N GLY A 73 -6.64 5.04 10.25
CA GLY A 73 -7.53 5.42 11.34
C GLY A 73 -6.89 5.41 12.72
N ARG A 74 -5.58 5.28 12.81
CA ARG A 74 -4.87 5.21 14.10
C ARG A 74 -4.05 6.46 14.37
N VAL A 75 -3.86 6.74 15.67
CA VAL A 75 -2.97 7.82 16.09
C VAL A 75 -1.56 7.26 16.31
N ALA A 76 -0.56 8.12 16.13
CA ALA A 76 0.84 7.71 16.14
C ALA A 76 1.29 7.12 17.48
N ASN A 77 0.68 7.53 18.59
CA ASN A 77 1.05 7.04 19.92
C ASN A 77 0.17 5.90 20.43
N SER A 78 -0.67 5.32 19.57
CA SER A 78 -1.47 4.15 19.98
C SER A 78 -0.58 2.94 20.22
N PRO A 79 -0.97 2.00 21.12
CA PRO A 79 -0.16 0.81 21.37
C PRO A 79 0.13 -0.03 20.13
N GLU A 80 -0.84 -0.15 19.23
CA GLU A 80 -0.68 -0.91 17.99
C GLU A 80 0.37 -0.28 17.07
N VAL A 81 0.36 1.05 16.94
CA VAL A 81 1.33 1.77 16.12
C VAL A 81 2.71 1.72 16.75
N GLU A 82 2.82 1.90 18.07
CA GLU A 82 4.09 1.80 18.77
C GLU A 82 4.71 0.40 18.62
N HIS A 83 3.89 -0.63 18.69
CA HIS A 83 4.36 -2.00 18.47
C HIS A 83 4.86 -2.17 17.03
N TRP A 84 4.11 -1.68 16.06
CA TRP A 84 4.49 -1.80 14.66
C TRP A 84 5.75 -1.00 14.32
N LYS A 85 5.95 0.16 14.95
CA LYS A 85 7.18 0.97 14.76
C LYS A 85 8.45 0.17 15.05
N GLN A 86 8.39 -0.74 16.01
CA GLN A 86 9.55 -1.56 16.39
C GLN A 86 9.94 -2.55 15.30
N HIS A 87 9.02 -2.90 14.42
CA HIS A 87 9.22 -3.92 13.39
C HIS A 87 9.27 -3.35 11.97
N ALA A 88 8.63 -2.20 11.75
CA ALA A 88 8.57 -1.61 10.41
C ALA A 88 9.94 -1.06 10.00
N PRO A 89 10.43 -1.38 8.80
CA PRO A 89 11.71 -0.86 8.32
C PRO A 89 11.63 0.61 7.87
N TYR A 90 10.45 1.12 7.61
CA TYR A 90 10.22 2.51 7.23
C TYR A 90 9.81 3.34 8.45
N LYS A 91 9.96 4.66 8.33
CA LYS A 91 9.71 5.58 9.44
C LYS A 91 8.24 5.93 9.57
N ILE A 92 7.71 5.82 10.78
CA ILE A 92 6.33 6.20 11.12
C ILE A 92 6.39 7.36 12.10
N VAL A 93 5.69 8.44 11.80
CA VAL A 93 5.69 9.66 12.61
C VAL A 93 4.27 10.15 12.85
N ALA A 94 4.11 11.12 13.74
CA ALA A 94 2.84 11.78 13.97
C ALA A 94 2.66 12.88 12.91
N GLY A 95 1.55 12.81 12.18
CA GLY A 95 1.17 13.84 11.23
C GLY A 95 0.20 14.85 11.85
N ALA A 96 -0.56 15.53 11.00
CA ALA A 96 -1.58 16.46 11.44
C ALA A 96 -2.58 15.74 12.38
N ASN A 97 -2.95 16.40 13.46
CA ASN A 97 -3.87 15.86 14.47
C ASN A 97 -3.37 14.58 15.16
N GLY A 98 -2.06 14.33 15.13
CA GLY A 98 -1.49 13.15 15.77
C GLY A 98 -1.71 11.84 15.04
N ALA A 99 -2.23 11.85 13.81
CA ALA A 99 -2.46 10.64 13.04
C ALA A 99 -1.13 9.96 12.68
N ALA A 100 -1.15 8.62 12.59
CA ALA A 100 0.02 7.86 12.15
C ALA A 100 0.24 8.08 10.65
N VAL A 101 1.43 8.55 10.27
CA VAL A 101 1.80 8.75 8.87
C VAL A 101 3.19 8.18 8.62
N VAL A 102 3.49 7.88 7.35
CA VAL A 102 4.79 7.37 6.93
C VAL A 102 5.63 8.52 6.40
N GLU A 103 6.90 8.59 6.79
CA GLU A 103 7.83 9.60 6.29
C GLU A 103 8.90 8.95 5.43
N ILE A 104 9.01 9.41 4.18
CA ILE A 104 10.01 8.95 3.21
C ILE A 104 10.73 10.18 2.68
N ASP A 105 12.06 10.20 2.82
CA ASP A 105 12.92 11.29 2.32
C ASP A 105 12.45 12.68 2.75
N GLY A 106 11.96 12.79 3.98
CA GLY A 106 11.47 14.05 4.53
C GLY A 106 10.04 14.41 4.14
N HIS A 107 9.38 13.60 3.34
CA HIS A 107 7.98 13.81 2.97
C HIS A 107 7.07 12.89 3.76
N GLN A 108 5.94 13.43 4.22
CA GLN A 108 4.94 12.67 4.97
C GLN A 108 3.81 12.22 4.06
N TYR A 109 3.43 10.94 4.16
CA TYR A 109 2.35 10.35 3.40
C TYR A 109 1.33 9.73 4.35
N THR A 110 0.05 10.06 4.17
CA THR A 110 -1.01 9.44 4.97
C THR A 110 -1.22 8.00 4.49
N PRO A 111 -1.73 7.10 5.36
CA PRO A 111 -2.05 5.74 4.91
C PRO A 111 -3.02 5.71 3.72
N VAL A 112 -3.97 6.63 3.66
CA VAL A 112 -4.92 6.75 2.54
C VAL A 112 -4.19 7.08 1.23
N SER A 113 -3.12 7.87 1.27
CA SER A 113 -2.33 8.21 0.08
C SER A 113 -1.77 6.95 -0.59
N TYR A 114 -1.35 5.96 0.20
CA TYR A 114 -0.82 4.71 -0.35
C TYR A 114 -1.87 3.91 -1.10
N THR A 115 -3.13 4.01 -0.69
CA THR A 115 -4.25 3.44 -1.44
C THR A 115 -4.33 4.06 -2.83
N HIS A 116 -4.25 5.37 -2.92
CA HIS A 116 -4.27 6.08 -4.21
C HIS A 116 -3.07 5.74 -5.08
N LEU A 117 -1.90 5.52 -4.48
CA LEU A 117 -0.70 5.14 -5.21
C LEU A 117 -0.79 3.71 -5.75
N THR A 118 -1.47 2.83 -5.05
CA THR A 118 -1.61 1.43 -5.42
C THR A 118 -2.67 1.21 -6.50
N LEU A 119 -3.81 1.89 -6.39
CA LEU A 119 -4.96 1.69 -7.28
C LEU A 119 -4.67 1.83 -8.77
N PRO A 120 -3.93 2.86 -9.25
CA PRO A 120 -3.69 3.00 -10.69
C PRO A 120 -2.88 1.86 -11.30
N THR A 121 -2.16 1.08 -10.49
CA THR A 121 -1.32 -0.02 -10.95
C THR A 121 -2.10 -1.33 -11.02
N ILE A 122 -3.15 -1.45 -10.23
CA ILE A 122 -4.01 -2.60 -10.25
C ILE A 122 -4.99 -2.47 -11.42
#